data_7e5eb6f3558a3cca8f4a39f7378476eb
#
_entry.id   7e5eb6f3558a3cca8f4a39f7378476eb
#
_cell.length_a   1.000
_cell.length_b   1.000
_cell.length_c   1.000
_cell.angle_alpha   90.00
_cell.angle_beta   90.00
_cell.angle_gamma   90.00
#
_symmetry.space_group_name_H-M   'P 1'
#
loop_
_entity.id
_entity.type
_entity.pdbx_description
1 polymer ?
#
loop_
_entity_poly.entity_id
_entity_poly.type
_entity_poly.pdbx_seq_one_letter_code
_entity_poly.pdbx_strand_id
1 'polypeptide(L)'
;MKKKVLFIDRDGTLVVEPPVDYQLDSLEKLEFYPKVFRNLGFIRSKLDFEFVMVTNQDGLGTSSFPEETFWPAHNLMLKTLEGEGITFDEILIDRSFPEDNALTRKPRTGMLTKYLNNPEYDLAGSFVIGDRPTDVELAKNLGCRAIYLQNSPETLKEKGLEEVCALATTDWDQIAEFLFAGERKAEVRRTTKETDIYVALNLDGNGACDISTGLGFFDHMLEQIGKHSGMDLTIHVKGDLEVDEHHTIEDTAIALGECIYQALGSKRGIERYGYALPMDDCLCQVCLDFGGRPWLVWDAEFKREKIGEMPTEMFLHFFKSLSDAAKMNLNIKAEGQNEHHKIEGIFKALARALKMAIKRDIYHFELPSSKGVL
;
A
#
# COMPACT_ATOMS: atom_id res chain seq x y z
N MET A 1 -23.64 -6.70 -13.40
CA MET A 1 -22.26 -6.90 -12.94
C MET A 1 -22.23 -8.10 -12.03
N LYS A 2 -21.14 -8.88 -11.98
CA LYS A 2 -21.00 -9.96 -11.02
C LYS A 2 -20.82 -9.39 -9.61
N LYS A 3 -21.34 -10.09 -8.60
CA LYS A 3 -21.20 -9.68 -7.19
C LYS A 3 -19.79 -9.95 -6.68
N LYS A 4 -19.24 -9.01 -5.96
CA LYS A 4 -17.98 -9.17 -5.22
C LYS A 4 -18.28 -9.45 -3.75
N VAL A 5 -17.42 -10.19 -3.09
CA VAL A 5 -17.61 -10.63 -1.71
C VAL A 5 -16.41 -10.24 -0.86
N LEU A 6 -16.66 -9.74 0.34
CA LEU A 6 -15.68 -9.68 1.41
C LEU A 6 -15.98 -10.80 2.41
N PHE A 7 -15.12 -11.81 2.42
CA PHE A 7 -15.14 -12.86 3.43
C PHE A 7 -14.32 -12.36 4.63
N ILE A 8 -14.96 -12.12 5.75
CA ILE A 8 -14.37 -11.42 6.90
C ILE A 8 -14.31 -12.37 8.08
N ASP A 9 -13.13 -12.58 8.63
CA ASP A 9 -13.00 -13.31 9.89
C ASP A 9 -13.52 -12.47 11.07
N ARG A 10 -13.78 -13.11 12.19
CA ARG A 10 -14.32 -12.48 13.40
C ARG A 10 -13.20 -12.10 14.37
N ASP A 11 -12.56 -13.12 14.95
CA ASP A 11 -11.57 -12.95 16.02
C ASP A 11 -10.22 -12.49 15.43
N GLY A 12 -9.56 -11.52 16.07
CA GLY A 12 -8.36 -10.87 15.52
C GLY A 12 -8.62 -9.93 14.34
N THR A 13 -9.88 -9.82 13.89
CA THR A 13 -10.26 -9.05 12.68
C THR A 13 -11.33 -7.99 12.95
N LEU A 14 -12.53 -8.40 13.36
CA LEU A 14 -13.62 -7.51 13.78
C LEU A 14 -13.53 -7.15 15.25
N VAL A 15 -13.13 -8.13 16.04
CA VAL A 15 -12.91 -8.02 17.48
C VAL A 15 -11.49 -8.47 17.82
N VAL A 16 -10.96 -7.93 18.90
CA VAL A 16 -9.66 -8.35 19.43
C VAL A 16 -9.79 -9.77 19.95
N GLU A 17 -8.89 -10.66 19.55
CA GLU A 17 -8.88 -12.03 20.05
C GLU A 17 -8.40 -12.05 21.50
N PRO A 18 -9.13 -12.71 22.43
CA PRO A 18 -8.68 -12.83 23.81
C PRO A 18 -7.32 -13.57 23.91
N PRO A 19 -6.33 -12.99 24.61
CA PRO A 19 -4.94 -13.47 24.49
C PRO A 19 -4.62 -14.76 25.28
N VAL A 20 -5.53 -15.25 26.14
CA VAL A 20 -5.26 -16.37 27.03
C VAL A 20 -5.84 -17.68 26.51
N ASP A 21 -7.11 -17.67 26.17
CA ASP A 21 -7.89 -18.85 25.75
C ASP A 21 -8.41 -18.77 24.31
N TYR A 22 -8.19 -17.64 23.67
CA TYR A 22 -8.64 -17.37 22.28
C TYR A 22 -10.16 -17.50 22.09
N GLN A 23 -10.94 -17.44 23.18
CA GLN A 23 -12.40 -17.58 23.15
C GLN A 23 -13.10 -16.31 23.62
N LEU A 24 -13.96 -15.76 22.77
CA LEU A 24 -14.87 -14.67 23.14
C LEU A 24 -16.13 -15.27 23.78
N ASP A 25 -16.04 -15.63 25.06
CA ASP A 25 -17.02 -16.38 25.83
C ASP A 25 -17.76 -15.53 26.88
N SER A 26 -17.47 -14.24 26.95
CA SER A 26 -18.17 -13.30 27.86
C SER A 26 -18.25 -11.89 27.26
N LEU A 27 -19.15 -11.07 27.80
CA LEU A 27 -19.30 -9.67 27.38
C LEU A 27 -18.10 -8.82 27.77
N GLU A 28 -17.41 -9.16 28.87
CA GLU A 28 -16.24 -8.45 29.37
C GLU A 28 -15.04 -8.59 28.45
N LYS A 29 -14.98 -9.70 27.68
CA LYS A 29 -13.94 -9.95 26.67
C LYS A 29 -14.23 -9.29 25.33
N LEU A 30 -15.44 -8.75 25.12
CA LEU A 30 -15.81 -8.13 23.85
C LEU A 30 -15.12 -6.78 23.68
N GLU A 31 -14.09 -6.76 22.86
CA GLU A 31 -13.36 -5.56 22.45
C GLU A 31 -13.33 -5.50 20.93
N PHE A 32 -13.80 -4.39 20.34
CA PHE A 32 -13.77 -4.21 18.89
C PHE A 32 -12.37 -3.84 18.40
N TYR A 33 -12.02 -4.36 17.24
CA TYR A 33 -10.75 -4.02 16.61
C TYR A 33 -10.69 -2.51 16.31
N PRO A 34 -9.56 -1.85 16.55
CA PRO A 34 -9.43 -0.40 16.35
C PRO A 34 -9.88 0.04 14.96
N LYS A 35 -10.69 1.10 14.89
CA LYS A 35 -11.19 1.76 13.66
C LYS A 35 -12.12 0.89 12.79
N VAL A 36 -12.50 -0.32 13.22
CA VAL A 36 -13.33 -1.25 12.42
C VAL A 36 -14.67 -0.64 12.02
N PHE A 37 -15.38 0.06 12.94
CA PHE A 37 -16.68 0.66 12.65
C PHE A 37 -16.65 1.68 11.52
N ARG A 38 -15.75 2.65 11.63
CA ARG A 38 -15.61 3.72 10.63
C ARG A 38 -15.33 3.15 9.25
N ASN A 39 -14.41 2.21 9.18
CA ASN A 39 -13.92 1.69 7.90
C ASN A 39 -14.86 0.67 7.27
N LEU A 40 -15.42 -0.27 8.03
CA LEU A 40 -16.46 -1.17 7.50
C LEU A 40 -17.72 -0.41 7.11
N GLY A 41 -18.15 0.58 7.90
CA GLY A 41 -19.27 1.44 7.54
C GLY A 41 -19.04 2.22 6.25
N PHE A 42 -17.81 2.73 6.06
CA PHE A 42 -17.40 3.36 4.81
C PHE A 42 -17.45 2.36 3.64
N ILE A 43 -16.83 1.18 3.77
CA ILE A 43 -16.81 0.14 2.74
C ILE A 43 -18.25 -0.27 2.40
N ARG A 44 -19.10 -0.54 3.40
CA ARG A 44 -20.50 -0.93 3.19
C ARG A 44 -21.31 0.13 2.44
N SER A 45 -21.04 1.41 2.70
CA SER A 45 -21.78 2.53 2.10
C SER A 45 -21.29 2.94 0.70
N LYS A 46 -20.04 2.67 0.36
CA LYS A 46 -19.38 3.19 -0.85
C LYS A 46 -19.03 2.11 -1.87
N LEU A 47 -18.94 0.85 -1.47
CA LEU A 47 -18.52 -0.25 -2.33
C LEU A 47 -19.62 -1.32 -2.38
N ASP A 48 -19.76 -1.93 -3.54
CA ASP A 48 -20.74 -2.98 -3.79
C ASP A 48 -20.11 -4.37 -3.52
N PHE A 49 -19.93 -4.65 -2.21
CA PHE A 49 -19.52 -5.96 -1.71
C PHE A 49 -20.64 -6.62 -0.90
N GLU A 50 -20.84 -7.91 -1.13
CA GLU A 50 -21.56 -8.78 -0.20
C GLU A 50 -20.64 -9.09 0.99
N PHE A 51 -21.11 -8.88 2.23
CA PHE A 51 -20.32 -9.13 3.44
C PHE A 51 -20.65 -10.49 4.01
N VAL A 52 -19.66 -11.36 4.09
CA VAL A 52 -19.81 -12.73 4.60
C VAL A 52 -18.83 -12.94 5.75
N MET A 53 -19.36 -13.17 6.95
CA MET A 53 -18.53 -13.57 8.08
C MET A 53 -18.17 -15.04 7.97
N VAL A 54 -16.89 -15.38 8.11
CA VAL A 54 -16.41 -16.78 8.05
C VAL A 54 -15.47 -17.00 9.22
N THR A 55 -15.91 -17.72 10.24
CA THR A 55 -15.14 -17.90 11.48
C THR A 55 -15.07 -19.36 11.93
N ASN A 56 -13.91 -19.78 12.44
CA ASN A 56 -13.74 -21.05 13.15
C ASN A 56 -13.92 -20.79 14.63
N GLN A 57 -14.81 -21.57 15.26
CA GLN A 57 -15.11 -21.49 16.70
C GLN A 57 -14.91 -22.88 17.31
N ASP A 58 -13.67 -23.15 17.69
CA ASP A 58 -13.22 -24.48 18.10
C ASP A 58 -14.01 -25.01 19.30
N GLY A 59 -14.70 -26.12 19.07
CA GLY A 59 -15.50 -26.80 20.10
C GLY A 59 -16.77 -26.09 20.54
N LEU A 60 -17.28 -25.12 19.76
CA LEU A 60 -18.55 -24.46 20.07
C LEU A 60 -19.70 -25.47 20.15
N GLY A 61 -20.41 -25.45 21.27
CA GLY A 61 -21.47 -26.40 21.64
C GLY A 61 -20.97 -27.59 22.46
N THR A 62 -19.69 -27.67 22.78
CA THR A 62 -19.13 -28.66 23.72
C THR A 62 -18.93 -28.06 25.11
N SER A 63 -18.44 -28.87 26.06
CA SER A 63 -18.10 -28.39 27.41
C SER A 63 -16.91 -27.43 27.43
N SER A 64 -16.05 -27.43 26.38
CA SER A 64 -14.93 -26.50 26.29
C SER A 64 -15.33 -25.12 25.79
N PHE A 65 -16.44 -25.01 25.07
CA PHE A 65 -16.99 -23.74 24.60
C PHE A 65 -18.53 -23.81 24.52
N PRO A 66 -19.24 -23.65 25.66
CA PRO A 66 -20.70 -23.75 25.72
C PRO A 66 -21.41 -22.67 24.89
N GLU A 67 -22.50 -23.02 24.25
CA GLU A 67 -23.27 -22.06 23.44
C GLU A 67 -23.79 -20.88 24.25
N GLU A 68 -24.18 -21.09 25.50
CA GLU A 68 -24.67 -20.04 26.42
C GLU A 68 -23.63 -18.97 26.74
N THR A 69 -22.33 -19.26 26.56
CA THR A 69 -21.24 -18.27 26.74
C THR A 69 -20.88 -17.57 25.42
N PHE A 70 -21.04 -18.24 24.30
CA PHE A 70 -20.72 -17.67 22.96
C PHE A 70 -21.76 -16.66 22.49
N TRP A 71 -23.05 -17.04 22.48
CA TRP A 71 -24.09 -16.25 21.83
C TRP A 71 -24.30 -14.85 22.40
N PRO A 72 -24.22 -14.58 23.71
CA PRO A 72 -24.37 -13.23 24.24
C PRO A 72 -23.38 -12.23 23.65
N ALA A 73 -22.08 -12.56 23.62
CA ALA A 73 -21.04 -11.70 23.08
C ALA A 73 -21.16 -11.56 21.56
N HIS A 74 -21.40 -12.68 20.86
CA HIS A 74 -21.56 -12.69 19.40
C HIS A 74 -22.78 -11.84 18.96
N ASN A 75 -23.91 -12.00 19.61
CA ASN A 75 -25.12 -11.25 19.29
C ASN A 75 -24.98 -9.75 19.62
N LEU A 76 -24.29 -9.40 20.72
CA LEU A 76 -24.03 -8.00 21.04
C LEU A 76 -23.09 -7.37 20.00
N MET A 77 -22.07 -8.09 19.57
CA MET A 77 -21.19 -7.66 18.48
C MET A 77 -21.98 -7.35 17.20
N LEU A 78 -22.81 -8.29 16.75
CA LEU A 78 -23.65 -8.11 15.55
C LEU A 78 -24.62 -6.95 15.69
N LYS A 79 -25.31 -6.84 16.83
CA LYS A 79 -26.24 -5.74 17.10
C LYS A 79 -25.54 -4.38 17.09
N THR A 80 -24.32 -4.32 17.62
CA THR A 80 -23.53 -3.08 17.63
C THR A 80 -23.11 -2.69 16.21
N LEU A 81 -22.63 -3.66 15.41
CA LEU A 81 -22.30 -3.43 14.00
C LEU A 81 -23.52 -2.98 13.19
N GLU A 82 -24.68 -3.64 13.38
CA GLU A 82 -25.94 -3.26 12.74
C GLU A 82 -26.37 -1.84 13.10
N GLY A 83 -26.20 -1.43 14.38
CA GLY A 83 -26.46 -0.06 14.83
C GLY A 83 -25.62 0.99 14.12
N GLU A 84 -24.43 0.64 13.62
CA GLU A 84 -23.56 1.46 12.81
C GLU A 84 -23.79 1.28 11.28
N GLY A 85 -24.87 0.58 10.89
CA GLY A 85 -25.21 0.32 9.50
C GLY A 85 -24.34 -0.77 8.82
N ILE A 86 -23.63 -1.55 9.61
CA ILE A 86 -22.75 -2.64 9.13
C ILE A 86 -23.51 -3.97 9.30
N THR A 87 -24.05 -4.49 8.21
CA THR A 87 -24.79 -5.76 8.19
C THR A 87 -24.04 -6.82 7.38
N PHE A 88 -24.09 -8.07 7.84
CA PHE A 88 -23.58 -9.22 7.11
C PHE A 88 -24.72 -9.88 6.31
N ASP A 89 -24.43 -10.18 5.05
CA ASP A 89 -25.36 -10.89 4.17
C ASP A 89 -25.41 -12.38 4.51
N GLU A 90 -24.34 -12.94 5.05
CA GLU A 90 -24.25 -14.31 5.53
C GLU A 90 -23.24 -14.43 6.68
N ILE A 91 -23.52 -15.32 7.65
CA ILE A 91 -22.64 -15.63 8.79
C ILE A 91 -22.42 -17.13 8.84
N LEU A 92 -21.16 -17.55 8.67
CA LEU A 92 -20.76 -18.94 8.60
C LEU A 92 -19.80 -19.27 9.74
N ILE A 93 -20.21 -20.20 10.60
CA ILE A 93 -19.48 -20.59 11.81
C ILE A 93 -19.13 -22.06 11.71
N ASP A 94 -17.84 -22.39 11.62
CA ASP A 94 -17.36 -23.75 11.81
C ASP A 94 -17.13 -24.01 13.30
N ARG A 95 -17.58 -25.17 13.79
CA ARG A 95 -17.54 -25.55 15.21
C ARG A 95 -16.56 -26.66 15.52
N SER A 96 -15.88 -27.18 14.49
CA SER A 96 -15.00 -28.33 14.60
C SER A 96 -13.66 -27.98 15.22
N PHE A 97 -13.04 -28.96 15.85
CA PHE A 97 -11.63 -28.86 16.23
C PHE A 97 -10.71 -29.10 15.01
N PRO A 98 -9.44 -28.66 15.08
CA PRO A 98 -8.46 -28.88 13.99
C PRO A 98 -8.29 -30.36 13.64
N GLU A 99 -8.31 -31.26 14.63
CA GLU A 99 -8.16 -32.70 14.48
C GLU A 99 -9.33 -33.39 13.78
N ASP A 100 -10.52 -32.78 13.79
CA ASP A 100 -11.70 -33.31 13.09
C ASP A 100 -11.57 -33.27 11.57
N ASN A 101 -10.62 -32.47 11.07
CA ASN A 101 -10.39 -32.31 9.65
C ASN A 101 -11.65 -31.99 8.83
N ALA A 102 -12.59 -31.26 9.42
CA ALA A 102 -13.87 -30.93 8.81
C ALA A 102 -13.70 -30.15 7.49
N LEU A 103 -14.49 -30.47 6.48
CA LEU A 103 -14.45 -29.77 5.20
C LEU A 103 -14.93 -28.31 5.29
N THR A 104 -15.68 -27.99 6.34
CA THR A 104 -16.24 -26.67 6.64
C THR A 104 -15.25 -25.72 7.31
N ARG A 105 -14.22 -26.28 7.96
CA ARG A 105 -13.20 -25.50 8.70
C ARG A 105 -12.24 -24.79 7.75
N LYS A 106 -11.99 -23.46 7.96
CA LYS A 106 -10.92 -22.73 7.27
C LYS A 106 -9.55 -23.42 7.50
N PRO A 107 -8.72 -23.57 6.47
CA PRO A 107 -8.76 -22.95 5.15
C PRO A 107 -9.58 -23.69 4.08
N ARG A 108 -10.36 -24.72 4.44
CA ARG A 108 -11.22 -25.44 3.50
C ARG A 108 -12.48 -24.64 3.18
N THR A 109 -13.06 -24.91 2.02
CA THR A 109 -14.14 -24.11 1.42
C THR A 109 -15.53 -24.73 1.57
N GLY A 110 -15.70 -25.74 2.45
CA GLY A 110 -16.95 -26.49 2.54
C GLY A 110 -18.19 -25.66 2.89
N MET A 111 -18.03 -24.58 3.69
CA MET A 111 -19.11 -23.63 3.97
C MET A 111 -19.37 -22.65 2.81
N LEU A 112 -18.45 -22.55 1.86
CA LEU A 112 -18.42 -21.51 0.81
C LEU A 112 -18.72 -22.05 -0.60
N THR A 113 -19.25 -23.27 -0.69
CA THR A 113 -19.54 -23.94 -1.96
C THR A 113 -20.51 -23.15 -2.84
N LYS A 114 -21.40 -22.37 -2.27
CA LYS A 114 -22.33 -21.46 -2.94
C LYS A 114 -21.61 -20.43 -3.84
N TYR A 115 -20.40 -20.04 -3.47
CA TYR A 115 -19.60 -19.03 -4.18
C TYR A 115 -18.71 -19.65 -5.25
N LEU A 116 -18.30 -20.92 -5.07
CA LEU A 116 -17.42 -21.63 -5.98
C LEU A 116 -18.15 -22.01 -7.27
N ASN A 117 -17.47 -21.80 -8.42
CA ASN A 117 -18.01 -22.11 -9.74
C ASN A 117 -19.39 -21.47 -10.05
N ASN A 118 -19.72 -20.39 -9.35
CA ASN A 118 -20.96 -19.66 -9.50
C ASN A 118 -20.73 -18.40 -10.35
N PRO A 119 -21.32 -18.31 -11.56
CA PRO A 119 -21.09 -17.20 -12.48
C PRO A 119 -21.64 -15.85 -11.99
N GLU A 120 -22.47 -15.84 -10.94
CA GLU A 120 -22.99 -14.62 -10.33
C GLU A 120 -21.94 -13.89 -9.51
N TYR A 121 -20.87 -14.58 -9.05
CA TYR A 121 -19.81 -14.02 -8.22
C TYR A 121 -18.52 -13.77 -9.01
N ASP A 122 -17.85 -12.67 -8.64
CA ASP A 122 -16.50 -12.32 -9.10
C ASP A 122 -15.50 -12.60 -7.98
N LEU A 123 -15.05 -13.85 -7.87
CA LEU A 123 -14.10 -14.23 -6.83
C LEU A 123 -12.73 -13.59 -7.05
N ALA A 124 -12.30 -13.33 -8.29
CA ALA A 124 -11.05 -12.66 -8.58
C ALA A 124 -11.05 -11.20 -8.09
N GLY A 125 -12.21 -10.54 -8.07
CA GLY A 125 -12.41 -9.21 -7.51
C GLY A 125 -12.85 -9.19 -6.04
N SER A 126 -12.88 -10.36 -5.38
CA SER A 126 -13.28 -10.54 -3.97
C SER A 126 -12.07 -10.74 -3.07
N PHE A 127 -12.26 -10.55 -1.75
CA PHE A 127 -11.16 -10.66 -0.78
C PHE A 127 -11.56 -11.46 0.45
N VAL A 128 -10.58 -12.14 1.04
CA VAL A 128 -10.66 -12.66 2.41
C VAL A 128 -9.88 -11.71 3.32
N ILE A 129 -10.49 -11.26 4.42
CA ILE A 129 -9.87 -10.39 5.43
C ILE A 129 -9.73 -11.21 6.72
N GLY A 130 -8.51 -11.38 7.21
CA GLY A 130 -8.25 -12.13 8.43
C GLY A 130 -6.83 -11.96 8.95
N ASP A 131 -6.59 -12.38 10.20
CA ASP A 131 -5.32 -12.18 10.90
C ASP A 131 -4.42 -13.43 10.88
N ARG A 132 -4.90 -14.55 10.33
CA ARG A 132 -4.17 -15.82 10.33
C ARG A 132 -3.76 -16.27 8.92
N PRO A 133 -2.64 -17.01 8.80
CA PRO A 133 -2.26 -17.60 7.51
C PRO A 133 -3.33 -18.52 6.90
N THR A 134 -4.20 -19.11 7.72
CA THR A 134 -5.34 -19.93 7.27
C THR A 134 -6.40 -19.11 6.51
N ASP A 135 -6.52 -17.81 6.78
CA ASP A 135 -7.40 -16.91 6.03
C ASP A 135 -6.81 -16.61 4.65
N VAL A 136 -5.50 -16.42 4.58
CA VAL A 136 -4.80 -16.24 3.30
C VAL A 136 -4.86 -17.51 2.45
N GLU A 137 -4.73 -18.67 3.07
CA GLU A 137 -4.89 -19.97 2.40
C GLU A 137 -6.34 -20.20 1.94
N LEU A 138 -7.34 -19.76 2.73
CA LEU A 138 -8.73 -19.76 2.32
C LEU A 138 -8.94 -18.92 1.06
N ALA A 139 -8.34 -17.73 0.99
CA ALA A 139 -8.39 -16.87 -0.19
C ALA A 139 -7.85 -17.61 -1.43
N LYS A 140 -6.69 -18.26 -1.29
CA LYS A 140 -6.09 -19.09 -2.35
C LYS A 140 -7.06 -20.18 -2.83
N ASN A 141 -7.68 -20.91 -1.89
CA ASN A 141 -8.59 -22.01 -2.17
C ASN A 141 -9.91 -21.54 -2.83
N LEU A 142 -10.32 -20.30 -2.58
CA LEU A 142 -11.47 -19.66 -3.22
C LEU A 142 -11.15 -19.04 -4.58
N GLY A 143 -9.89 -18.80 -4.89
CA GLY A 143 -9.48 -18.01 -6.06
C GLY A 143 -9.64 -16.49 -5.85
N CYS A 144 -9.63 -16.04 -4.59
CA CYS A 144 -9.62 -14.64 -4.17
C CYS A 144 -8.21 -14.17 -3.83
N ARG A 145 -8.08 -12.87 -3.51
CA ARG A 145 -6.90 -12.33 -2.84
C ARG A 145 -7.18 -12.14 -1.34
N ALA A 146 -6.14 -12.05 -0.55
CA ALA A 146 -6.25 -11.87 0.89
C ALA A 146 -5.80 -10.47 1.34
N ILE A 147 -6.45 -9.95 2.37
CA ILE A 147 -5.99 -8.83 3.19
C ILE A 147 -5.61 -9.43 4.55
N TYR A 148 -4.34 -9.39 4.88
CA TYR A 148 -3.77 -10.03 6.05
C TYR A 148 -3.54 -9.01 7.18
N LEU A 149 -4.25 -9.17 8.29
CA LEU A 149 -4.21 -8.25 9.43
C LEU A 149 -2.97 -8.46 10.31
N GLN A 150 -1.80 -8.42 9.71
CA GLN A 150 -0.51 -8.49 10.38
C GLN A 150 0.49 -7.56 9.70
N ASN A 151 1.46 -7.04 10.46
CA ASN A 151 2.49 -6.16 9.91
C ASN A 151 3.63 -6.91 9.19
N SER A 152 3.79 -8.22 9.43
CA SER A 152 4.86 -9.02 8.83
C SER A 152 4.30 -10.16 7.99
N PRO A 153 4.57 -10.18 6.69
CA PRO A 153 4.20 -11.27 5.81
C PRO A 153 5.20 -12.44 5.85
N GLU A 154 6.19 -12.46 6.74
CA GLU A 154 7.25 -13.50 6.78
C GLU A 154 6.67 -14.90 6.91
N THR A 155 5.66 -15.09 7.76
CA THR A 155 4.95 -16.36 7.90
C THR A 155 4.23 -16.82 6.63
N LEU A 156 3.86 -15.88 5.76
CA LEU A 156 3.26 -16.18 4.46
C LEU A 156 4.31 -16.68 3.46
N LYS A 157 5.52 -16.14 3.54
CA LYS A 157 6.66 -16.56 2.70
C LYS A 157 7.01 -18.01 2.92
N GLU A 158 7.12 -18.43 4.19
CA GLU A 158 7.40 -19.81 4.56
C GLU A 158 6.34 -20.79 4.05
N LYS A 159 5.11 -20.33 3.85
CA LYS A 159 3.97 -21.13 3.35
C LYS A 159 3.71 -20.97 1.86
N GLY A 160 4.46 -20.15 1.14
CA GLY A 160 4.25 -19.87 -0.29
C GLY A 160 2.89 -19.21 -0.58
N LEU A 161 2.47 -18.28 0.29
CA LEU A 161 1.19 -17.57 0.22
C LEU A 161 1.35 -16.06 -0.10
N GLU A 162 2.56 -15.59 -0.36
CA GLU A 162 2.84 -14.17 -0.60
C GLU A 162 2.06 -13.59 -1.78
N GLU A 163 1.99 -14.32 -2.90
CA GLU A 163 1.29 -13.89 -4.12
C GLU A 163 -0.23 -13.72 -3.91
N VAL A 164 -0.79 -14.41 -2.93
CA VAL A 164 -2.22 -14.32 -2.60
C VAL A 164 -2.52 -13.10 -1.74
N CYS A 165 -1.53 -12.64 -0.96
CA CYS A 165 -1.67 -11.49 -0.08
C CYS A 165 -1.65 -10.19 -0.89
N ALA A 166 -2.77 -9.52 -0.96
CA ALA A 166 -2.91 -8.22 -1.62
C ALA A 166 -2.39 -7.07 -0.75
N LEU A 167 -2.64 -7.15 0.55
CA LEU A 167 -2.26 -6.15 1.55
C LEU A 167 -1.97 -6.84 2.88
N ALA A 168 -0.87 -6.47 3.53
CA ALA A 168 -0.56 -6.84 4.91
C ALA A 168 -0.52 -5.56 5.76
N THR A 169 -1.40 -5.46 6.75
CA THR A 169 -1.51 -4.28 7.62
C THR A 169 -2.37 -4.58 8.83
N THR A 170 -2.11 -3.91 9.95
CA THR A 170 -2.99 -3.93 11.14
C THR A 170 -3.92 -2.71 11.19
N ASP A 171 -3.92 -1.85 10.16
CA ASP A 171 -4.69 -0.62 10.14
C ASP A 171 -5.90 -0.70 9.18
N TRP A 172 -7.10 -0.69 9.72
CA TRP A 172 -8.34 -0.67 8.95
C TRP A 172 -8.49 0.57 8.04
N ASP A 173 -7.79 1.68 8.31
CA ASP A 173 -7.78 2.82 7.38
C ASP A 173 -7.10 2.44 6.05
N GLN A 174 -6.00 1.69 6.11
CA GLN A 174 -5.31 1.20 4.92
C GLN A 174 -6.15 0.17 4.15
N ILE A 175 -6.91 -0.68 4.88
CA ILE A 175 -7.82 -1.65 4.24
C ILE A 175 -8.92 -0.92 3.45
N ALA A 176 -9.56 0.07 4.06
CA ALA A 176 -10.60 0.85 3.39
C ALA A 176 -10.05 1.62 2.19
N GLU A 177 -8.85 2.22 2.34
CA GLU A 177 -8.16 2.90 1.26
C GLU A 177 -7.84 1.97 0.10
N PHE A 178 -7.28 0.79 0.38
CA PHE A 178 -6.95 -0.22 -0.61
C PHE A 178 -8.19 -0.69 -1.39
N LEU A 179 -9.28 -1.03 -0.69
CA LEU A 179 -10.51 -1.51 -1.31
C LEU A 179 -11.21 -0.45 -2.14
N PHE A 180 -11.20 0.81 -1.69
CA PHE A 180 -11.89 1.91 -2.36
C PHE A 180 -11.11 2.47 -3.54
N ALA A 181 -9.83 2.73 -3.37
CA ALA A 181 -9.02 3.48 -4.31
C ALA A 181 -8.02 2.61 -5.09
N GLY A 182 -7.91 1.33 -4.72
CA GLY A 182 -6.99 0.38 -5.34
C GLY A 182 -5.53 0.61 -4.98
N GLU A 183 -4.67 -0.23 -5.53
CA GLU A 183 -3.22 -0.14 -5.37
C GLU A 183 -2.66 1.04 -6.17
N ARG A 184 -1.68 1.72 -5.59
CA ARG A 184 -0.90 2.75 -6.28
C ARG A 184 0.49 2.22 -6.63
N LYS A 185 0.49 1.17 -7.44
CA LYS A 185 1.70 0.52 -7.95
C LYS A 185 1.82 0.76 -9.45
N ALA A 186 3.03 0.87 -9.93
CA ALA A 186 3.34 0.91 -11.35
C ALA A 186 4.70 0.29 -11.63
N GLU A 187 4.85 -0.18 -12.86
CA GLU A 187 6.11 -0.69 -13.40
C GLU A 187 6.34 -0.06 -14.77
N VAL A 188 7.56 0.38 -15.00
CA VAL A 188 7.98 0.94 -16.28
C VAL A 188 9.26 0.23 -16.70
N ARG A 189 9.28 -0.27 -17.94
CA ARG A 189 10.51 -0.68 -18.60
C ARG A 189 10.79 0.23 -19.79
N ARG A 190 11.94 0.87 -19.77
CA ARG A 190 12.40 1.76 -20.82
C ARG A 190 13.70 1.20 -21.41
N THR A 191 13.69 0.88 -22.70
CA THR A 191 14.83 0.36 -23.41
C THR A 191 15.14 1.25 -24.61
N THR A 192 16.35 1.75 -24.69
CA THR A 192 16.90 2.49 -25.82
C THR A 192 18.08 1.72 -26.43
N LYS A 193 18.90 2.36 -27.25
CA LYS A 193 20.17 1.76 -27.69
C LYS A 193 21.28 1.92 -26.66
N GLU A 194 21.13 2.90 -25.77
CA GLU A 194 22.09 3.29 -24.74
C GLU A 194 21.76 2.70 -23.36
N THR A 195 20.47 2.47 -23.07
CA THR A 195 20.01 2.07 -21.73
C THR A 195 18.95 0.98 -21.74
N ASP A 196 18.93 0.10 -20.73
CA ASP A 196 17.82 -0.79 -20.40
C ASP A 196 17.48 -0.60 -18.94
N ILE A 197 16.31 -0.03 -18.66
CA ILE A 197 15.90 0.45 -17.36
C ILE A 197 14.59 -0.22 -16.95
N TYR A 198 14.58 -0.75 -15.74
CA TYR A 198 13.38 -1.24 -15.07
C TYR A 198 13.15 -0.43 -13.80
N VAL A 199 11.96 0.14 -13.67
CA VAL A 199 11.49 0.83 -12.47
C VAL A 199 10.17 0.23 -12.04
N ALA A 200 10.07 -0.17 -10.76
CA ALA A 200 8.81 -0.52 -10.12
C ALA A 200 8.68 0.25 -8.82
N LEU A 201 7.48 0.74 -8.53
CA LEU A 201 7.22 1.45 -7.28
C LEU A 201 5.84 1.15 -6.70
N ASN A 202 5.75 1.31 -5.38
CA ASN A 202 4.51 1.33 -4.62
C ASN A 202 4.45 2.62 -3.80
N LEU A 203 3.52 3.52 -4.12
CA LEU A 203 3.36 4.79 -3.39
C LEU A 203 2.91 4.59 -1.94
N ASP A 204 2.25 3.46 -1.64
CA ASP A 204 1.74 3.08 -0.31
C ASP A 204 2.67 2.07 0.40
N GLY A 205 3.97 2.13 0.09
CA GLY A 205 5.00 1.27 0.65
C GLY A 205 5.48 1.66 2.04
N ASN A 206 6.61 1.09 2.44
CA ASN A 206 7.29 1.34 3.71
C ASN A 206 8.73 1.84 3.56
N GLY A 207 9.16 2.15 2.34
CA GLY A 207 10.49 2.66 2.01
C GLY A 207 11.51 1.56 1.72
N ALA A 208 11.07 0.37 1.30
CA ALA A 208 11.95 -0.68 0.80
C ALA A 208 12.61 -0.23 -0.52
N CYS A 209 13.92 -0.41 -0.65
CA CYS A 209 14.67 0.01 -1.83
C CYS A 209 15.53 -1.15 -2.34
N ASP A 210 15.49 -1.37 -3.66
CA ASP A 210 16.36 -2.28 -4.41
C ASP A 210 16.85 -1.54 -5.66
N ILE A 211 18.05 -0.93 -5.58
CA ILE A 211 18.53 0.03 -6.56
C ILE A 211 19.91 -0.35 -7.04
N SER A 212 20.08 -0.39 -8.36
CA SER A 212 21.35 -0.68 -9.03
C SER A 212 21.39 0.02 -10.39
N THR A 213 22.13 1.12 -10.47
CA THR A 213 22.34 1.88 -11.72
C THR A 213 23.75 1.74 -12.29
N GLY A 214 24.67 1.17 -11.51
CA GLY A 214 26.10 1.15 -11.82
C GLY A 214 26.87 2.40 -11.36
N LEU A 215 26.18 3.40 -10.82
CA LEU A 215 26.74 4.64 -10.26
C LEU A 215 26.43 4.70 -8.76
N GLY A 216 27.41 4.37 -7.91
CA GLY A 216 27.19 4.20 -6.47
C GLY A 216 26.64 5.44 -5.76
N PHE A 217 27.08 6.63 -6.15
CA PHE A 217 26.54 7.87 -5.58
C PHE A 217 25.10 8.12 -6.05
N PHE A 218 24.77 7.80 -7.31
CA PHE A 218 23.41 7.95 -7.82
C PHE A 218 22.45 6.96 -7.16
N ASP A 219 22.89 5.70 -6.95
CA ASP A 219 22.13 4.70 -6.20
C ASP A 219 21.78 5.24 -4.81
N HIS A 220 22.75 5.80 -4.09
CA HIS A 220 22.53 6.41 -2.79
C HIS A 220 21.53 7.58 -2.83
N MET A 221 21.55 8.41 -3.87
CA MET A 221 20.58 9.50 -4.03
C MET A 221 19.17 8.98 -4.30
N LEU A 222 19.01 7.96 -5.12
CA LEU A 222 17.70 7.33 -5.37
C LEU A 222 17.15 6.63 -4.13
N GLU A 223 18.01 6.02 -3.31
CA GLU A 223 17.61 5.47 -2.01
C GLU A 223 17.04 6.53 -1.07
N GLN A 224 17.55 7.78 -1.11
CA GLN A 224 16.96 8.87 -0.32
C GLN A 224 15.50 9.12 -0.73
N ILE A 225 15.17 8.99 -2.04
CA ILE A 225 13.80 9.14 -2.52
C ILE A 225 12.91 8.07 -1.89
N GLY A 226 13.25 6.78 -2.01
CA GLY A 226 12.45 5.70 -1.45
C GLY A 226 12.30 5.78 0.06
N LYS A 227 13.41 5.86 0.79
CA LYS A 227 13.46 5.88 2.26
C LYS A 227 12.67 7.03 2.87
N HIS A 228 12.87 8.26 2.40
CA HIS A 228 12.28 9.44 3.02
C HIS A 228 10.85 9.73 2.54
N SER A 229 10.46 9.27 1.35
CA SER A 229 9.06 9.33 0.90
C SER A 229 8.20 8.22 1.53
N GLY A 230 8.82 7.09 1.88
CA GLY A 230 8.13 5.88 2.32
C GLY A 230 7.61 5.01 1.15
N MET A 231 7.92 5.39 -0.09
CA MET A 231 7.61 4.54 -1.26
C MET A 231 8.53 3.33 -1.30
N ASP A 232 8.01 2.15 -1.67
CA ASP A 232 8.89 1.06 -2.08
C ASP A 232 9.37 1.33 -3.50
N LEU A 233 10.66 1.13 -3.76
CA LEU A 233 11.28 1.53 -5.00
C LEU A 233 12.31 0.50 -5.48
N THR A 234 12.07 -0.05 -6.65
CA THR A 234 13.03 -0.93 -7.37
C THR A 234 13.48 -0.23 -8.63
N ILE A 235 14.81 -0.08 -8.81
CA ILE A 235 15.41 0.52 -10.01
C ILE A 235 16.61 -0.30 -10.43
N HIS A 236 16.52 -0.93 -11.58
CA HIS A 236 17.64 -1.66 -12.18
C HIS A 236 17.97 -1.07 -13.54
N VAL A 237 19.22 -0.67 -13.73
CA VAL A 237 19.69 0.01 -14.94
C VAL A 237 20.92 -0.68 -15.51
N LYS A 238 20.91 -0.86 -16.81
CA LYS A 238 22.11 -1.16 -17.61
C LYS A 238 22.27 -0.02 -18.61
N GLY A 239 23.24 0.85 -18.40
CA GLY A 239 23.56 1.97 -19.27
C GLY A 239 24.92 1.80 -19.92
N ASP A 240 25.22 2.65 -20.90
CA ASP A 240 26.45 2.73 -21.64
C ASP A 240 27.50 3.58 -20.90
N LEU A 241 27.79 3.20 -19.65
CA LEU A 241 28.74 3.91 -18.75
C LEU A 241 30.16 4.01 -19.28
N GLU A 242 30.50 3.22 -20.29
CA GLU A 242 31.76 3.36 -21.02
C GLU A 242 31.83 4.61 -21.92
N VAL A 243 30.66 5.20 -22.24
CA VAL A 243 30.54 6.50 -22.92
C VAL A 243 30.58 7.62 -21.90
N ASP A 244 29.52 7.73 -21.10
CA ASP A 244 29.44 8.58 -19.91
C ASP A 244 28.22 8.18 -19.04
N GLU A 245 27.95 8.94 -17.99
CA GLU A 245 26.86 8.73 -17.06
C GLU A 245 25.54 9.41 -17.49
N HIS A 246 25.53 10.24 -18.52
CA HIS A 246 24.43 11.11 -18.92
C HIS A 246 23.14 10.33 -19.21
N HIS A 247 23.22 9.38 -20.17
CA HIS A 247 22.06 8.58 -20.58
C HIS A 247 21.48 7.78 -19.41
N THR A 248 22.35 7.20 -18.56
CA THR A 248 21.94 6.45 -17.38
C THR A 248 21.13 7.32 -16.40
N ILE A 249 21.57 8.54 -16.11
CA ILE A 249 20.94 9.43 -15.14
C ILE A 249 19.61 10.00 -15.70
N GLU A 250 19.65 10.52 -16.92
CA GLU A 250 18.48 11.16 -17.54
C GLU A 250 17.35 10.16 -17.82
N ASP A 251 17.66 9.03 -18.44
CA ASP A 251 16.67 8.00 -18.76
C ASP A 251 16.08 7.35 -17.49
N THR A 252 16.87 7.20 -16.41
CA THR A 252 16.37 6.75 -15.12
C THR A 252 15.38 7.75 -14.55
N ALA A 253 15.66 9.04 -14.63
CA ALA A 253 14.74 10.09 -14.18
C ALA A 253 13.42 10.08 -14.96
N ILE A 254 13.49 9.86 -16.28
CA ILE A 254 12.29 9.75 -17.13
C ILE A 254 11.46 8.52 -16.70
N ALA A 255 12.08 7.34 -16.59
CA ALA A 255 11.40 6.10 -16.22
C ALA A 255 10.76 6.20 -14.81
N LEU A 256 11.46 6.79 -13.84
CA LEU A 256 10.94 7.03 -12.50
C LEU A 256 9.77 8.00 -12.52
N GLY A 257 9.87 9.10 -13.27
CA GLY A 257 8.79 10.07 -13.42
C GLY A 257 7.54 9.48 -14.05
N GLU A 258 7.68 8.70 -15.12
CA GLU A 258 6.59 7.97 -15.77
C GLU A 258 5.93 6.98 -14.79
N CYS A 259 6.74 6.26 -14.00
CA CYS A 259 6.26 5.31 -13.02
C CYS A 259 5.45 6.00 -11.91
N ILE A 260 5.92 7.13 -11.38
CA ILE A 260 5.17 7.97 -10.43
C ILE A 260 3.85 8.45 -11.05
N TYR A 261 3.89 8.95 -12.28
CA TYR A 261 2.69 9.44 -12.96
C TYR A 261 1.63 8.36 -13.15
N GLN A 262 2.05 7.15 -13.56
CA GLN A 262 1.15 6.00 -13.71
C GLN A 262 0.56 5.56 -12.36
N ALA A 263 1.36 5.47 -11.30
CA ALA A 263 0.92 5.07 -9.97
C ALA A 263 -0.05 6.07 -9.33
N LEU A 264 0.10 7.37 -9.61
CA LEU A 264 -0.83 8.41 -9.15
C LEU A 264 -2.22 8.30 -9.80
N GLY A 265 -2.31 7.72 -10.98
CA GLY A 265 -3.57 7.48 -11.69
C GLY A 265 -4.44 8.75 -11.80
N SER A 266 -5.66 8.68 -11.26
CA SER A 266 -6.63 9.79 -11.32
C SER A 266 -6.29 11.00 -10.47
N LYS A 267 -5.31 10.92 -9.60
CA LYS A 267 -4.92 11.96 -8.63
C LYS A 267 -6.05 12.42 -7.70
N ARG A 268 -7.10 11.61 -7.54
CA ARG A 268 -8.19 11.92 -6.61
C ARG A 268 -7.77 11.69 -5.17
N GLY A 269 -8.16 12.59 -4.28
CA GLY A 269 -7.91 12.50 -2.85
C GLY A 269 -6.47 12.74 -2.42
N ILE A 270 -5.53 13.07 -3.35
CA ILE A 270 -4.16 13.42 -2.97
C ILE A 270 -4.07 14.85 -2.44
N GLU A 271 -3.07 15.11 -1.61
CA GLU A 271 -2.77 16.48 -1.12
C GLU A 271 -2.23 17.39 -2.23
N ARG A 272 -1.72 16.80 -3.32
CA ARG A 272 -1.18 17.47 -4.51
C ARG A 272 0.09 18.27 -4.28
N TYR A 273 0.25 18.96 -3.15
CA TYR A 273 1.36 19.86 -2.85
C TYR A 273 2.27 19.29 -1.75
N GLY A 274 3.56 19.63 -1.84
CA GLY A 274 4.54 19.28 -0.81
C GLY A 274 5.76 20.19 -0.82
N TYR A 275 6.48 20.27 0.31
CA TYR A 275 7.64 21.16 0.52
C TYR A 275 8.58 20.69 1.66
N ALA A 276 9.69 21.12 1.76
CA ALA A 276 11.03 21.37 2.19
C ALA A 276 11.79 20.96 3.44
N LEU A 277 13.17 20.97 3.48
CA LEU A 277 14.02 20.55 4.61
C LEU A 277 15.38 21.27 4.76
N PRO A 278 15.95 21.40 6.01
CA PRO A 278 17.38 21.58 6.26
C PRO A 278 18.15 20.24 6.22
N MET A 279 19.45 20.30 5.90
CA MET A 279 20.43 19.24 6.08
C MET A 279 21.77 19.81 6.53
N ASP A 280 22.14 19.61 7.80
CA ASP A 280 23.34 20.14 8.46
C ASP A 280 23.57 21.64 8.16
N ASP A 281 24.64 21.96 7.41
CA ASP A 281 24.98 23.32 6.98
C ASP A 281 24.15 23.83 5.81
N CYS A 282 23.28 22.99 5.22
CA CYS A 282 22.53 23.29 4.02
C CYS A 282 21.04 23.49 4.32
N LEU A 283 20.45 24.48 3.68
CA LEU A 283 19.01 24.66 3.60
C LEU A 283 18.54 24.32 2.20
N CYS A 284 17.75 23.22 2.08
CA CYS A 284 17.20 22.77 0.83
C CYS A 284 15.69 22.93 0.84
N GLN A 285 15.15 23.62 -0.14
CA GLN A 285 13.72 23.84 -0.30
C GLN A 285 13.28 23.19 -1.62
N VAL A 286 12.37 22.24 -1.53
CA VAL A 286 11.71 21.64 -2.69
C VAL A 286 10.22 21.84 -2.51
N CYS A 287 9.60 22.55 -3.46
CA CYS A 287 8.15 22.67 -3.53
C CYS A 287 7.68 21.97 -4.80
N LEU A 288 6.66 21.15 -4.69
CA LEU A 288 6.09 20.45 -5.85
C LEU A 288 4.58 20.60 -5.94
N ASP A 289 4.08 20.51 -7.18
CA ASP A 289 2.65 20.49 -7.53
C ASP A 289 2.40 19.48 -8.65
N PHE A 290 1.57 18.47 -8.40
CA PHE A 290 1.11 17.51 -9.42
C PHE A 290 0.01 18.12 -10.35
N GLY A 291 0.19 19.36 -10.76
CA GLY A 291 -0.76 20.12 -11.58
C GLY A 291 -0.86 19.71 -13.04
N GLY A 292 -0.19 18.65 -13.48
CA GLY A 292 -0.25 18.12 -14.85
C GLY A 292 0.53 18.94 -15.90
N ARG A 293 1.12 20.07 -15.53
CA ARG A 293 1.94 20.93 -16.39
C ARG A 293 3.35 21.00 -15.85
N PRO A 294 4.31 20.28 -16.45
CA PRO A 294 5.68 20.21 -15.92
C PRO A 294 6.37 21.59 -16.03
N TRP A 295 7.10 21.94 -14.98
CA TRP A 295 7.96 23.10 -14.94
C TRP A 295 9.01 22.95 -13.87
N LEU A 296 10.27 23.19 -14.18
CA LEU A 296 11.35 23.21 -13.20
C LEU A 296 11.87 24.64 -12.99
N VAL A 297 11.91 25.09 -11.74
CA VAL A 297 12.71 26.23 -11.29
C VAL A 297 13.87 25.66 -10.48
N TRP A 298 15.09 25.97 -10.90
CA TRP A 298 16.32 25.50 -10.27
C TRP A 298 17.16 26.67 -9.78
N ASP A 299 17.32 26.79 -8.47
CA ASP A 299 18.12 27.78 -7.79
C ASP A 299 19.09 27.07 -6.82
N ALA A 300 20.05 26.35 -7.38
CA ALA A 300 21.09 25.64 -6.65
C ALA A 300 22.40 25.66 -7.45
N GLU A 301 23.42 26.28 -6.89
CA GLU A 301 24.74 26.40 -7.52
C GLU A 301 25.69 25.34 -6.97
N PHE A 302 26.43 24.67 -7.87
CA PHE A 302 27.49 23.73 -7.56
C PHE A 302 28.79 24.17 -8.25
N LYS A 303 29.89 24.16 -7.49
CA LYS A 303 31.22 24.59 -7.97
C LYS A 303 32.14 23.42 -8.28
N ARG A 304 31.89 22.27 -7.65
CA ARG A 304 32.62 21.03 -7.94
C ARG A 304 32.14 20.46 -9.25
N GLU A 305 33.06 19.90 -10.03
CA GLU A 305 32.73 19.25 -11.30
C GLU A 305 31.92 17.96 -11.07
N LYS A 306 32.28 17.19 -10.04
CA LYS A 306 31.63 15.93 -9.67
C LYS A 306 31.47 15.78 -8.15
N ILE A 307 30.42 15.03 -7.75
CA ILE A 307 30.24 14.52 -6.39
C ILE A 307 30.04 13.01 -6.50
N GLY A 308 30.96 12.21 -5.93
CA GLY A 308 31.09 10.82 -6.30
C GLY A 308 31.42 10.69 -7.79
N GLU A 309 30.75 9.79 -8.48
CA GLU A 309 30.86 9.60 -9.93
C GLU A 309 29.93 10.56 -10.71
N MET A 310 29.02 11.25 -10.05
CA MET A 310 27.97 12.04 -10.69
C MET A 310 28.43 13.48 -10.98
N PRO A 311 28.43 13.92 -12.26
CA PRO A 311 28.68 15.32 -12.60
C PRO A 311 27.59 16.21 -12.03
N THR A 312 27.98 17.38 -11.55
CA THR A 312 27.03 18.30 -10.89
C THR A 312 26.00 18.91 -11.84
N GLU A 313 26.33 19.02 -13.13
CA GLU A 313 25.40 19.42 -14.18
C GLU A 313 24.25 18.44 -14.33
N MET A 314 24.47 17.14 -14.07
CA MET A 314 23.44 16.11 -14.18
C MET A 314 22.36 16.22 -13.09
N PHE A 315 22.57 16.97 -12.03
CA PHE A 315 21.52 17.22 -11.04
C PHE A 315 20.34 17.97 -11.66
N LEU A 316 20.62 19.05 -12.39
CA LEU A 316 19.57 19.77 -13.11
C LEU A 316 18.83 18.89 -14.11
N HIS A 317 19.58 18.09 -14.89
CA HIS A 317 19.02 17.19 -15.90
C HIS A 317 18.11 16.13 -15.26
N PHE A 318 18.54 15.53 -14.15
CA PHE A 318 17.73 14.56 -13.41
C PHE A 318 16.38 15.16 -12.98
N PHE A 319 16.40 16.30 -12.28
CA PHE A 319 15.15 16.92 -11.79
C PHE A 319 14.28 17.47 -12.92
N LYS A 320 14.87 17.89 -14.03
CA LYS A 320 14.13 18.33 -15.22
C LYS A 320 13.39 17.17 -15.85
N SER A 321 14.06 16.07 -16.10
CA SER A 321 13.48 14.87 -16.72
C SER A 321 12.43 14.22 -15.81
N LEU A 322 12.69 14.17 -14.50
CA LEU A 322 11.73 13.72 -13.50
C LEU A 322 10.45 14.59 -13.49
N SER A 323 10.61 15.92 -13.49
CA SER A 323 9.50 16.89 -13.52
C SER A 323 8.64 16.70 -14.76
N ASP A 324 9.28 16.57 -15.92
CA ASP A 324 8.58 16.43 -17.21
C ASP A 324 7.81 15.11 -17.28
N ALA A 325 8.43 14.00 -16.88
CA ALA A 325 7.84 12.67 -16.96
C ALA A 325 6.71 12.48 -15.92
N ALA A 326 6.90 12.95 -14.69
CA ALA A 326 5.87 12.89 -13.64
C ALA A 326 4.75 13.93 -13.82
N LYS A 327 4.84 14.82 -14.81
CA LYS A 327 3.88 15.91 -15.05
C LYS A 327 3.69 16.80 -13.82
N MET A 328 4.78 17.12 -13.13
CA MET A 328 4.76 17.96 -11.92
C MET A 328 5.57 19.24 -12.08
N ASN A 329 5.19 20.27 -11.32
CA ASN A 329 6.02 21.44 -11.12
C ASN A 329 7.01 21.17 -9.99
N LEU A 330 8.26 21.57 -10.16
CA LEU A 330 9.29 21.57 -9.13
C LEU A 330 9.90 22.96 -9.01
N ASN A 331 9.95 23.48 -7.78
CA ASN A 331 10.76 24.65 -7.41
C ASN A 331 11.80 24.17 -6.40
N ILE A 332 13.06 24.23 -6.79
CA ILE A 332 14.19 23.75 -5.99
C ILE A 332 15.11 24.93 -5.71
N LYS A 333 15.35 25.19 -4.43
CA LYS A 333 16.35 26.13 -3.95
C LYS A 333 17.23 25.47 -2.92
N ALA A 334 18.57 25.64 -3.02
CA ALA A 334 19.50 25.11 -2.04
C ALA A 334 20.67 26.03 -1.78
N GLU A 335 20.92 26.28 -0.49
CA GLU A 335 22.00 27.09 0.02
C GLU A 335 22.82 26.27 1.01
N GLY A 336 24.14 26.48 1.07
CA GLY A 336 25.06 25.79 1.97
C GLY A 336 26.46 25.69 1.40
N GLN A 337 27.42 25.24 2.21
CA GLN A 337 28.83 25.19 1.85
C GLN A 337 29.24 23.80 1.34
N ASN A 338 28.79 22.74 1.98
CA ASN A 338 29.12 21.38 1.59
C ASN A 338 28.19 20.92 0.45
N GLU A 339 28.75 20.77 -0.72
CA GLU A 339 27.97 20.43 -1.94
C GLU A 339 27.41 19.01 -1.94
N HIS A 340 28.05 18.05 -1.22
CA HIS A 340 27.50 16.73 -0.97
C HIS A 340 26.21 16.84 -0.11
N HIS A 341 26.27 17.56 1.01
CA HIS A 341 25.10 17.81 1.86
C HIS A 341 23.98 18.54 1.10
N LYS A 342 24.39 19.49 0.23
CA LYS A 342 23.43 20.25 -0.59
C LYS A 342 22.63 19.36 -1.53
N ILE A 343 23.27 18.49 -2.32
CA ILE A 343 22.54 17.61 -3.25
C ILE A 343 21.78 16.52 -2.49
N GLU A 344 22.38 15.91 -1.49
CA GLU A 344 21.67 14.91 -0.67
C GLU A 344 20.45 15.54 0.03
N GLY A 345 20.60 16.78 0.53
CA GLY A 345 19.49 17.56 1.09
C GLY A 345 18.37 17.83 0.10
N ILE A 346 18.69 18.09 -1.18
CA ILE A 346 17.69 18.26 -2.24
C ILE A 346 16.93 16.96 -2.47
N PHE A 347 17.59 15.81 -2.56
CA PHE A 347 16.93 14.50 -2.74
C PHE A 347 16.04 14.15 -1.55
N LYS A 348 16.50 14.37 -0.32
CA LYS A 348 15.68 14.20 0.91
C LYS A 348 14.48 15.15 0.94
N ALA A 349 14.68 16.40 0.56
CA ALA A 349 13.61 17.40 0.50
C ALA A 349 12.56 17.01 -0.56
N LEU A 350 12.97 16.55 -1.75
CA LEU A 350 12.08 16.00 -2.76
C LEU A 350 11.29 14.82 -2.20
N ALA A 351 11.95 13.87 -1.56
CA ALA A 351 11.29 12.69 -1.00
C ALA A 351 10.23 13.07 0.04
N ARG A 352 10.53 14.02 0.91
CA ARG A 352 9.56 14.53 1.91
C ARG A 352 8.41 15.30 1.28
N ALA A 353 8.69 16.10 0.26
CA ALA A 353 7.67 16.79 -0.52
C ALA A 353 6.75 15.80 -1.25
N LEU A 354 7.32 14.76 -1.86
CA LEU A 354 6.56 13.66 -2.46
C LEU A 354 5.65 12.98 -1.42
N LYS A 355 6.19 12.60 -0.26
CA LYS A 355 5.40 11.99 0.83
C LYS A 355 4.17 12.79 1.20
N MET A 356 4.31 14.12 1.26
CA MET A 356 3.19 15.02 1.56
C MET A 356 2.19 15.05 0.40
N ALA A 357 2.67 15.26 -0.81
CA ALA A 357 1.85 15.46 -2.00
C ALA A 357 1.05 14.22 -2.41
N ILE A 358 1.61 13.02 -2.24
CA ILE A 358 0.96 11.75 -2.59
C ILE A 358 0.02 11.23 -1.50
N LYS A 359 0.05 11.82 -0.29
CA LYS A 359 -0.86 11.43 0.79
C LYS A 359 -2.30 11.52 0.30
N ARG A 360 -3.06 10.47 0.52
CA ARG A 360 -4.44 10.33 0.01
C ARG A 360 -5.43 10.28 1.18
N ASP A 361 -6.58 10.96 1.01
CA ASP A 361 -7.71 10.89 1.91
C ASP A 361 -8.93 10.34 1.15
N ILE A 362 -9.36 9.13 1.51
CA ILE A 362 -10.51 8.47 0.90
C ILE A 362 -11.86 9.07 1.34
N TYR A 363 -11.88 9.81 2.44
CA TYR A 363 -13.08 10.47 2.94
C TYR A 363 -13.32 11.82 2.23
N HIS A 364 -12.24 12.40 1.63
CA HIS A 364 -12.27 13.60 0.80
C HIS A 364 -11.67 13.29 -0.58
N PHE A 365 -12.33 12.36 -1.30
CA PHE A 365 -11.81 11.77 -2.53
C PHE A 365 -12.15 12.61 -3.77
N GLU A 366 -12.04 13.92 -3.65
CA GLU A 366 -12.26 14.85 -4.74
C GLU A 366 -10.96 15.09 -5.53
N LEU A 367 -11.10 15.54 -6.77
CA LEU A 367 -9.95 16.01 -7.53
C LEU A 367 -9.53 17.37 -6.94
N PRO A 368 -8.28 17.53 -6.45
CA PRO A 368 -7.81 18.78 -5.83
C PRO A 368 -7.56 19.88 -6.88
N SER A 369 -8.60 20.24 -7.60
CA SER A 369 -8.56 21.23 -8.69
C SER A 369 -9.88 21.96 -8.85
N SER A 370 -9.85 23.29 -8.75
CA SER A 370 -11.00 24.15 -9.06
C SER A 370 -11.42 24.11 -10.54
N LYS A 371 -10.55 23.59 -11.43
CA LYS A 371 -10.80 23.46 -12.88
C LYS A 371 -11.40 22.11 -13.26
N GLY A 372 -11.50 21.16 -12.34
CA GLY A 372 -12.00 19.80 -12.59
C GLY A 372 -11.07 18.91 -13.42
N VAL A 373 -9.84 19.35 -13.69
CA VAL A 373 -8.77 18.60 -14.40
C VAL A 373 -7.41 18.87 -13.77
N LEU A 374 -6.49 17.91 -13.87
CA LEU A 374 -5.08 17.98 -13.48
C LEU A 374 -4.19 17.30 -14.52
#